data_4468a2f0f2f24f51f3cbedaec422e364
#
_entry.id   4468a2f0f2f24f51f3cbedaec422e364
#
_cell.length_a   1.000
_cell.length_b   1.000
_cell.length_c   1.000
_cell.angle_alpha   90.00
_cell.angle_beta   90.00
_cell.angle_gamma   90.00
#
_symmetry.space_group_name_H-M   'P 1'
#
loop_
_entity.id
_entity.type
_entity.pdbx_description
1 polymer ?
#
loop_
_entity_poly.entity_id
_entity_poly.type
_entity_poly.pdbx_seq_one_letter_code
_entity_poly.pdbx_strand_id
1 'polypeptide(L)'
;MRKILVDDTNRELCEHGTAGFPMTVNHDDLWAFEGKSVPIHWHNDLEISVPREGKAIYQVYQKSYTVRPGNALVLNRNVPHSCHSPNSSHTRYSTFLARPDFIYGEFGSDVERNCFRPFLQNSAVPCLLLNEENECTKNVIQKLNEVEKIFDQKSYCYELKIKGLLCEVYSLILCEHQKEFTKFIPSNQLELERLEQMLNYLNTHFESVVSLQELADQVHLSREVCCRLFKKMTGKTVTGYLEEYRVNQSLSLVQSSQYSMIQIADMTGFSNASRFAHAFRNQFGCNPGEYNSLKRQNV
;
A
#
# COMPACT_ATOMS: atom_id res chain seq x y z
N MET A 1 -21.07 8.25 14.46
CA MET A 1 -20.66 8.70 13.13
C MET A 1 -19.22 8.30 12.90
N ARG A 2 -18.91 7.73 11.76
CA ARG A 2 -17.54 7.38 11.35
C ARG A 2 -16.75 8.65 11.04
N LYS A 3 -15.46 8.65 11.37
CA LYS A 3 -14.50 9.70 10.98
C LYS A 3 -13.26 9.02 10.43
N ILE A 4 -12.72 9.57 9.37
CA ILE A 4 -11.35 9.23 8.93
C ILE A 4 -10.40 10.03 9.80
N LEU A 5 -9.49 9.35 10.49
CA LEU A 5 -8.45 9.99 11.29
C LEU A 5 -7.27 10.32 10.37
N VAL A 6 -6.89 11.59 10.35
CA VAL A 6 -5.78 12.09 9.53
C VAL A 6 -4.79 12.88 10.38
N ASP A 7 -3.55 12.97 9.91
CA ASP A 7 -2.54 13.88 10.46
C ASP A 7 -2.67 15.32 9.90
N ASP A 8 -1.77 16.20 10.29
CA ASP A 8 -1.73 17.60 9.86
C ASP A 8 -1.55 17.79 8.34
N THR A 9 -1.17 16.72 7.61
CA THR A 9 -1.01 16.71 6.15
C THR A 9 -2.20 16.09 5.43
N ASN A 10 -3.27 15.74 6.13
CA ASN A 10 -4.41 14.93 5.69
C ASN A 10 -4.03 13.49 5.27
N ARG A 11 -2.91 12.97 5.75
CA ARG A 11 -2.61 11.55 5.59
C ARG A 11 -3.46 10.73 6.53
N GLU A 12 -4.11 9.71 6.02
CA GLU A 12 -4.86 8.77 6.84
C GLU A 12 -3.95 8.02 7.81
N LEU A 13 -4.36 7.95 9.08
CA LEU A 13 -3.62 7.28 10.15
C LEU A 13 -4.01 5.80 10.30
N CYS A 14 -5.09 5.37 9.63
CA CYS A 14 -5.52 3.98 9.67
C CYS A 14 -4.65 3.12 8.76
N GLU A 15 -4.22 1.97 9.26
CA GLU A 15 -3.58 0.94 8.44
C GLU A 15 -4.65 0.01 7.85
N HIS A 16 -4.57 -0.25 6.55
CA HIS A 16 -5.49 -1.12 5.84
C HIS A 16 -4.98 -2.57 5.80
N GLY A 17 -5.66 -3.42 6.56
CA GLY A 17 -5.26 -4.83 6.71
C GLY A 17 -4.25 -5.04 7.83
N THR A 18 -3.40 -6.04 7.67
CA THR A 18 -2.34 -6.41 8.62
C THR A 18 -0.99 -6.44 7.93
N ALA A 19 0.11 -6.47 8.69
CA ALA A 19 1.46 -6.61 8.12
C ALA A 19 1.61 -7.87 7.25
N GLY A 20 0.95 -8.99 7.62
CA GLY A 20 0.98 -10.24 6.86
C GLY A 20 -0.04 -10.30 5.71
N PHE A 21 -1.07 -9.46 5.75
CA PHE A 21 -2.11 -9.36 4.74
C PHE A 21 -2.54 -7.90 4.59
N PRO A 22 -1.73 -7.08 3.87
CA PRO A 22 -1.91 -5.63 3.79
C PRO A 22 -2.95 -5.24 2.74
N MET A 23 -4.18 -5.70 2.96
CA MET A 23 -5.37 -5.34 2.18
C MET A 23 -6.63 -5.43 3.04
N THR A 24 -7.62 -4.65 2.68
CA THR A 24 -8.97 -4.69 3.28
C THR A 24 -10.04 -4.43 2.25
N VAL A 25 -11.24 -4.93 2.54
CA VAL A 25 -12.48 -4.54 1.87
C VAL A 25 -13.35 -3.83 2.90
N ASN A 26 -13.75 -2.61 2.61
CA ASN A 26 -14.70 -1.88 3.45
C ASN A 26 -16.05 -1.80 2.75
N HIS A 27 -17.12 -1.97 3.54
CA HIS A 27 -18.50 -1.73 3.12
C HIS A 27 -18.95 -0.42 3.75
N ASP A 28 -18.94 0.64 2.97
CA ASP A 28 -19.17 1.98 3.46
C ASP A 28 -20.54 2.53 3.04
N ASP A 29 -21.14 3.25 3.97
CA ASP A 29 -22.33 4.02 3.76
C ASP A 29 -21.99 5.49 4.05
N LEU A 30 -22.10 6.35 3.05
CA LEU A 30 -21.78 7.78 3.22
C LEU A 30 -22.63 8.43 4.31
N TRP A 31 -23.82 7.91 4.60
CA TRP A 31 -24.66 8.42 5.70
C TRP A 31 -24.12 8.10 7.08
N ALA A 32 -23.22 7.13 7.21
CA ALA A 32 -22.55 6.81 8.46
C ALA A 32 -21.43 7.81 8.81
N PHE A 33 -20.95 8.59 7.83
CA PHE A 33 -19.90 9.59 8.03
C PHE A 33 -20.48 10.94 8.44
N GLU A 34 -19.69 11.71 9.20
CA GLU A 34 -20.03 13.08 9.57
C GLU A 34 -20.17 13.96 8.31
N GLY A 35 -21.26 14.73 8.21
CA GLY A 35 -21.54 15.50 7.00
C GLY A 35 -21.90 14.68 5.76
N LYS A 36 -22.15 13.37 5.90
CA LYS A 36 -22.47 12.44 4.78
C LYS A 36 -21.41 12.47 3.69
N SER A 37 -20.17 12.61 4.09
CA SER A 37 -19.02 12.74 3.20
C SER A 37 -17.77 12.20 3.86
N VAL A 38 -16.86 11.71 3.04
CA VAL A 38 -15.49 11.39 3.41
C VAL A 38 -14.66 12.64 3.14
N PRO A 39 -14.02 13.25 4.15
CA PRO A 39 -13.21 14.45 3.98
C PRO A 39 -11.99 14.17 3.13
N ILE A 40 -11.31 15.24 2.68
CA ILE A 40 -10.05 15.09 1.93
C ILE A 40 -9.00 14.37 2.76
N HIS A 41 -8.45 13.31 2.20
CA HIS A 41 -7.37 12.51 2.78
C HIS A 41 -6.54 11.85 1.69
N TRP A 42 -5.43 11.24 2.08
CA TRP A 42 -4.61 10.42 1.19
C TRP A 42 -3.92 9.30 1.99
N HIS A 43 -3.61 8.21 1.32
CA HIS A 43 -2.93 7.03 1.87
C HIS A 43 -1.97 6.41 0.86
N ASN A 44 -1.11 5.49 1.34
CA ASN A 44 -0.11 4.81 0.48
C ASN A 44 -0.68 3.62 -0.31
N ASP A 45 -1.93 3.25 -0.05
CA ASP A 45 -2.55 2.10 -0.69
C ASP A 45 -3.13 2.48 -2.05
N LEU A 46 -3.23 1.50 -2.92
CA LEU A 46 -4.11 1.55 -4.09
C LEU A 46 -5.54 1.34 -3.61
N GLU A 47 -6.47 2.14 -4.12
CA GLU A 47 -7.89 2.01 -3.82
C GLU A 47 -8.68 1.75 -5.09
N ILE A 48 -9.62 0.81 -5.01
CA ILE A 48 -10.68 0.66 -6.01
C ILE A 48 -12.01 0.85 -5.29
N SER A 49 -12.77 1.87 -5.71
CA SER A 49 -14.07 2.17 -5.14
C SER A 49 -15.20 1.80 -6.10
N VAL A 50 -16.14 1.00 -5.62
CA VAL A 50 -17.28 0.46 -6.40
C VAL A 50 -18.58 0.81 -5.70
N PRO A 51 -19.37 1.78 -6.20
CA PRO A 51 -20.69 2.05 -5.68
C PRO A 51 -21.61 0.84 -5.85
N ARG A 52 -22.37 0.52 -4.79
CA ARG A 52 -23.36 -0.55 -4.76
C ARG A 52 -24.77 0.00 -4.88
N GLU A 53 -24.98 1.18 -4.32
CA GLU A 53 -26.26 1.89 -4.33
C GLU A 53 -26.02 3.40 -4.41
N GLY A 54 -26.85 4.12 -5.14
CA GLY A 54 -26.76 5.56 -5.28
C GLY A 54 -25.61 6.02 -6.18
N LYS A 55 -25.12 7.22 -5.92
CA LYS A 55 -24.01 7.84 -6.67
C LYS A 55 -22.99 8.44 -5.69
N ALA A 56 -21.73 8.24 -5.96
CA ALA A 56 -20.64 8.87 -5.24
C ALA A 56 -19.98 9.93 -6.13
N ILE A 57 -19.72 11.11 -5.62
CA ILE A 57 -18.91 12.14 -6.28
C ILE A 57 -17.56 12.18 -5.57
N TYR A 58 -16.52 11.75 -6.29
CA TYR A 58 -15.15 11.83 -5.87
C TYR A 58 -14.53 13.13 -6.37
N GLN A 59 -13.90 13.86 -5.47
CA GLN A 59 -13.02 14.96 -5.82
C GLN A 59 -11.57 14.47 -5.74
N VAL A 60 -10.87 14.48 -6.87
CA VAL A 60 -9.45 14.13 -6.98
C VAL A 60 -8.71 15.34 -7.54
N TYR A 61 -7.90 15.98 -6.72
CA TYR A 61 -7.37 17.31 -7.00
C TYR A 61 -8.48 18.32 -7.41
N GLN A 62 -8.41 18.89 -8.61
CA GLN A 62 -9.36 19.86 -9.14
C GLN A 62 -10.47 19.22 -10.00
N LYS A 63 -10.49 17.89 -10.15
CA LYS A 63 -11.45 17.16 -10.99
C LYS A 63 -12.46 16.41 -10.16
N SER A 64 -13.72 16.44 -10.59
CA SER A 64 -14.80 15.66 -9.99
C SER A 64 -15.16 14.48 -10.87
N TYR A 65 -15.35 13.32 -10.25
CA TYR A 65 -15.73 12.07 -10.91
C TYR A 65 -17.05 11.58 -10.31
N THR A 66 -18.07 11.44 -11.15
CA THR A 66 -19.33 10.81 -10.71
C THR A 66 -19.24 9.31 -10.95
N VAL A 67 -19.25 8.54 -9.88
CA VAL A 67 -19.19 7.09 -9.92
C VAL A 67 -20.54 6.54 -9.49
N ARG A 68 -21.08 5.61 -10.27
CA ARG A 68 -22.40 4.97 -10.05
C ARG A 68 -22.26 3.45 -10.10
N PRO A 69 -23.27 2.67 -9.66
CA PRO A 69 -23.26 1.22 -9.84
C PRO A 69 -22.96 0.83 -11.28
N GLY A 70 -22.09 -0.16 -11.47
CA GLY A 70 -21.56 -0.55 -12.78
C GLY A 70 -20.25 0.12 -13.17
N ASN A 71 -19.88 1.24 -12.52
CA ASN A 71 -18.59 1.91 -12.68
C ASN A 71 -17.67 1.59 -11.50
N ALA A 72 -16.37 1.81 -11.69
CA ALA A 72 -15.40 1.80 -10.59
C ALA A 72 -14.43 2.99 -10.72
N LEU A 73 -13.95 3.50 -9.61
CA LEU A 73 -12.86 4.48 -9.56
C LEU A 73 -11.62 3.83 -8.96
N VAL A 74 -10.54 3.82 -9.74
CA VAL A 74 -9.22 3.35 -9.30
C VAL A 74 -8.41 4.57 -8.91
N LEU A 75 -8.00 4.66 -7.66
CA LEU A 75 -7.16 5.73 -7.13
C LEU A 75 -5.72 5.23 -6.96
N ASN A 76 -4.79 6.03 -7.44
CA ASN A 76 -3.38 5.75 -7.26
C ASN A 76 -2.96 6.11 -5.82
N ARG A 77 -1.84 5.55 -5.35
CA ARG A 77 -1.28 5.86 -4.03
C ARG A 77 -0.93 7.35 -3.89
N ASN A 78 -1.02 7.85 -2.67
CA ASN A 78 -0.64 9.23 -2.32
C ASN A 78 -1.43 10.31 -3.06
N VAL A 79 -2.61 10.01 -3.53
CA VAL A 79 -3.48 10.95 -4.24
C VAL A 79 -4.51 11.52 -3.26
N PRO A 80 -4.50 12.84 -3.00
CA PRO A 80 -5.53 13.47 -2.20
C PRO A 80 -6.90 13.36 -2.86
N HIS A 81 -7.86 12.82 -2.11
CA HIS A 81 -9.21 12.63 -2.58
C HIS A 81 -10.24 12.78 -1.46
N SER A 82 -11.46 13.05 -1.84
CA SER A 82 -12.64 13.09 -0.96
C SER A 82 -13.84 12.50 -1.69
N CYS A 83 -14.88 12.10 -0.94
CA CYS A 83 -16.07 11.53 -1.51
C CYS A 83 -17.33 12.06 -0.83
N HIS A 84 -18.36 12.39 -1.58
CA HIS A 84 -19.66 12.80 -1.04
C HIS A 84 -20.83 12.27 -1.90
N SER A 85 -22.00 12.26 -1.29
CA SER A 85 -23.22 11.89 -1.96
C SER A 85 -23.90 13.13 -2.58
N PRO A 86 -24.32 13.12 -3.85
CA PRO A 86 -25.06 14.23 -4.43
C PRO A 86 -26.46 14.32 -3.82
N ASN A 87 -26.91 15.54 -3.52
CA ASN A 87 -28.28 15.85 -3.10
C ASN A 87 -28.81 14.97 -1.93
N SER A 88 -27.95 14.58 -1.01
CA SER A 88 -28.31 13.72 0.12
C SER A 88 -28.93 12.37 -0.25
N SER A 89 -28.68 11.86 -1.45
CA SER A 89 -29.08 10.50 -1.83
C SER A 89 -28.32 9.47 -1.00
N HIS A 90 -28.97 8.37 -0.67
CA HIS A 90 -28.30 7.27 0.02
C HIS A 90 -27.25 6.64 -0.91
N THR A 91 -26.02 6.51 -0.43
CA THR A 91 -24.91 5.96 -1.23
C THR A 91 -24.15 4.95 -0.43
N ARG A 92 -24.15 3.71 -0.91
CA ARG A 92 -23.34 2.60 -0.39
C ARG A 92 -22.30 2.22 -1.42
N TYR A 93 -21.11 1.92 -0.97
CA TYR A 93 -20.01 1.50 -1.83
C TYR A 93 -19.07 0.56 -1.11
N SER A 94 -18.35 -0.25 -1.88
CA SER A 94 -17.26 -1.07 -1.38
C SER A 94 -15.95 -0.47 -1.81
N THR A 95 -14.98 -0.36 -0.88
CA THR A 95 -13.60 0.03 -1.18
C THR A 95 -12.67 -1.14 -0.98
N PHE A 96 -11.80 -1.35 -1.95
CA PHE A 96 -10.75 -2.36 -1.96
C PHE A 96 -9.43 -1.63 -1.83
N LEU A 97 -8.83 -1.68 -0.66
CA LEU A 97 -7.56 -1.02 -0.36
C LEU A 97 -6.47 -2.09 -0.23
N ALA A 98 -5.39 -1.91 -0.95
CA ALA A 98 -4.27 -2.82 -0.89
C ALA A 98 -2.94 -2.08 -1.07
N ARG A 99 -1.94 -2.43 -0.26
CA ARG A 99 -0.59 -1.95 -0.51
C ARG A 99 -0.11 -2.45 -1.88
N PRO A 100 0.56 -1.59 -2.67
CA PRO A 100 1.02 -1.97 -4.00
C PRO A 100 1.93 -3.21 -4.01
N ASP A 101 2.83 -3.33 -3.02
CA ASP A 101 3.75 -4.45 -2.88
C ASP A 101 3.06 -5.80 -2.56
N PHE A 102 1.87 -5.76 -1.98
CA PHE A 102 1.05 -6.97 -1.82
C PHE A 102 0.71 -7.59 -3.18
N ILE A 103 0.52 -6.77 -4.22
CA ILE A 103 0.11 -7.21 -5.55
C ILE A 103 1.33 -7.54 -6.40
N TYR A 104 2.27 -6.60 -6.58
CA TYR A 104 3.42 -6.81 -7.46
C TYR A 104 4.57 -7.61 -6.82
N GLY A 105 4.55 -7.80 -5.49
CA GLY A 105 5.58 -8.52 -4.77
C GLY A 105 6.78 -7.63 -4.42
N GLU A 106 7.97 -8.07 -4.81
CA GLU A 106 9.22 -7.39 -4.45
C GLU A 106 9.44 -6.14 -5.31
N PHE A 107 9.93 -5.06 -4.67
CA PHE A 107 10.36 -3.85 -5.37
C PHE A 107 11.54 -4.17 -6.29
N GLY A 108 11.53 -3.61 -7.50
CA GLY A 108 12.54 -3.92 -8.54
C GLY A 108 12.29 -5.24 -9.28
N SER A 109 11.21 -5.98 -8.98
CA SER A 109 10.80 -7.13 -9.80
C SER A 109 10.35 -6.68 -11.20
N ASP A 110 10.32 -7.62 -12.15
CA ASP A 110 9.83 -7.31 -13.50
C ASP A 110 8.36 -6.87 -13.50
N VAL A 111 7.54 -7.44 -12.61
CA VAL A 111 6.14 -7.05 -12.43
C VAL A 111 6.03 -5.60 -11.95
N GLU A 112 6.82 -5.24 -10.94
CA GLU A 112 6.86 -3.85 -10.45
C GLU A 112 7.34 -2.90 -11.54
N ARG A 113 8.50 -3.17 -12.16
CA ARG A 113 9.13 -2.28 -13.16
C ARG A 113 8.30 -2.10 -14.42
N ASN A 114 7.80 -3.20 -14.97
CA ASN A 114 7.19 -3.19 -16.29
C ASN A 114 5.68 -2.94 -16.26
N CYS A 115 4.99 -3.31 -15.16
CA CYS A 115 3.54 -3.22 -15.07
C CYS A 115 3.08 -2.08 -14.13
N PHE A 116 3.57 -2.07 -12.89
CA PHE A 116 3.05 -1.15 -11.88
C PHE A 116 3.72 0.21 -11.86
N ARG A 117 5.04 0.27 -12.02
CA ARG A 117 5.80 1.53 -11.95
C ARG A 117 5.29 2.61 -12.91
N PRO A 118 4.97 2.31 -14.18
CA PRO A 118 4.44 3.31 -15.09
C PRO A 118 3.12 3.95 -14.62
N PHE A 119 2.30 3.20 -13.88
CA PHE A 119 1.08 3.70 -13.26
C PHE A 119 1.37 4.42 -11.93
N LEU A 120 2.08 3.76 -11.00
CA LEU A 120 2.30 4.27 -9.64
C LEU A 120 3.04 5.61 -9.59
N GLN A 121 3.88 5.91 -10.57
CA GLN A 121 4.68 7.12 -10.64
C GLN A 121 4.13 8.16 -11.62
N ASN A 122 3.03 7.86 -12.28
CA ASN A 122 2.43 8.77 -13.25
C ASN A 122 1.51 9.79 -12.56
N SER A 123 2.07 10.95 -12.22
CA SER A 123 1.29 12.05 -11.63
C SER A 123 0.21 12.62 -12.55
N ALA A 124 0.28 12.36 -13.86
CA ALA A 124 -0.76 12.77 -14.82
C ALA A 124 -1.98 11.85 -14.77
N VAL A 125 -1.85 10.64 -14.19
CA VAL A 125 -2.93 9.67 -14.01
C VAL A 125 -3.14 9.38 -12.51
N PRO A 126 -3.70 10.34 -11.75
CA PRO A 126 -3.95 10.16 -10.33
C PRO A 126 -5.05 9.13 -10.05
N CYS A 127 -5.97 8.98 -10.98
CA CYS A 127 -7.06 8.00 -10.91
C CYS A 127 -7.54 7.61 -12.30
N LEU A 128 -8.25 6.47 -12.38
CA LEU A 128 -8.91 5.96 -13.58
C LEU A 128 -10.39 5.74 -13.29
N LEU A 129 -11.27 6.31 -14.11
CA LEU A 129 -12.70 6.01 -14.07
C LEU A 129 -13.00 4.87 -15.05
N LEU A 130 -13.38 3.73 -14.52
CA LEU A 130 -13.79 2.56 -15.28
C LEU A 130 -15.31 2.64 -15.54
N ASN A 131 -15.71 2.72 -16.79
CA ASN A 131 -17.11 2.87 -17.19
C ASN A 131 -17.77 1.53 -17.48
N GLU A 132 -19.04 1.37 -17.10
CA GLU A 132 -19.84 0.15 -17.27
C GLU A 132 -20.00 -0.32 -18.73
N GLU A 133 -19.85 0.59 -19.70
CA GLU A 133 -19.93 0.26 -21.12
C GLU A 133 -18.73 -0.57 -21.60
N ASN A 134 -17.60 -0.53 -20.89
CA ASN A 134 -16.39 -1.26 -21.24
C ASN A 134 -16.43 -2.68 -20.68
N GLU A 135 -16.15 -3.67 -21.53
CA GLU A 135 -16.11 -5.09 -21.13
C GLU A 135 -15.02 -5.38 -20.10
N CYS A 136 -13.89 -4.68 -20.16
CA CYS A 136 -12.85 -4.75 -19.14
C CYS A 136 -13.41 -4.35 -17.76
N THR A 137 -14.19 -3.27 -17.67
CA THR A 137 -14.82 -2.82 -16.43
C THR A 137 -15.75 -3.87 -15.85
N LYS A 138 -16.58 -4.52 -16.67
CA LYS A 138 -17.48 -5.60 -16.22
C LYS A 138 -16.69 -6.77 -15.62
N ASN A 139 -15.61 -7.18 -16.28
CA ASN A 139 -14.72 -8.24 -15.80
C ASN A 139 -14.04 -7.85 -14.49
N VAL A 140 -13.54 -6.61 -14.37
CA VAL A 140 -12.96 -6.08 -13.13
C VAL A 140 -13.96 -6.12 -11.99
N ILE A 141 -15.20 -5.60 -12.19
CA ILE A 141 -16.25 -5.59 -11.17
C ILE A 141 -16.65 -7.00 -10.77
N GLN A 142 -16.75 -7.93 -11.72
CA GLN A 142 -17.05 -9.33 -11.42
C GLN A 142 -16.00 -9.94 -10.48
N LYS A 143 -14.71 -9.72 -10.77
CA LYS A 143 -13.61 -10.21 -9.92
C LYS A 143 -13.58 -9.53 -8.55
N LEU A 144 -13.88 -8.23 -8.48
CA LEU A 144 -13.99 -7.52 -7.20
C LEU A 144 -15.16 -8.03 -6.35
N ASN A 145 -16.30 -8.39 -6.96
CA ASN A 145 -17.40 -9.03 -6.25
C ASN A 145 -17.00 -10.41 -5.69
N GLU A 146 -16.14 -11.14 -6.40
CA GLU A 146 -15.59 -12.40 -5.90
C GLU A 146 -14.60 -12.17 -4.75
N VAL A 147 -13.72 -11.16 -4.85
CA VAL A 147 -12.83 -10.74 -3.75
C VAL A 147 -13.63 -10.41 -2.50
N GLU A 148 -14.67 -9.58 -2.61
CA GLU A 148 -15.54 -9.18 -1.52
C GLU A 148 -16.17 -10.40 -0.83
N LYS A 149 -16.78 -11.30 -1.60
CA LYS A 149 -17.37 -12.53 -1.07
C LYS A 149 -16.35 -13.41 -0.34
N ILE A 150 -15.15 -13.59 -0.90
CA ILE A 150 -14.09 -14.41 -0.29
C ILE A 150 -13.57 -13.73 0.98
N PHE A 151 -13.41 -12.39 0.96
CA PHE A 151 -12.96 -11.61 2.12
C PHE A 151 -13.94 -11.71 3.29
N ASP A 152 -15.25 -11.67 3.03
CA ASP A 152 -16.28 -11.78 4.07
C ASP A 152 -16.34 -13.19 4.67
N GLN A 153 -16.13 -14.22 3.84
CA GLN A 153 -16.20 -15.62 4.27
C GLN A 153 -14.96 -16.13 5.01
N LYS A 154 -13.78 -15.58 4.69
CA LYS A 154 -12.48 -15.96 5.26
C LYS A 154 -12.23 -17.48 5.31
N SER A 155 -12.59 -18.19 4.24
CA SER A 155 -12.37 -19.63 4.10
C SER A 155 -10.87 -19.95 3.98
N TYR A 156 -10.50 -21.22 4.13
CA TYR A 156 -9.11 -21.67 3.96
C TYR A 156 -8.50 -21.18 2.65
N CYS A 157 -7.27 -20.64 2.69
CA CYS A 157 -6.54 -20.03 1.58
C CYS A 157 -7.20 -18.76 1.00
N TYR A 158 -8.05 -18.05 1.74
CA TYR A 158 -8.71 -16.84 1.24
C TYR A 158 -7.70 -15.76 0.86
N GLU A 159 -6.61 -15.61 1.59
CA GLU A 159 -5.55 -14.61 1.30
C GLU A 159 -4.91 -14.87 -0.08
N LEU A 160 -4.60 -16.11 -0.38
CA LEU A 160 -3.99 -16.51 -1.66
C LEU A 160 -4.96 -16.29 -2.82
N LYS A 161 -6.24 -16.65 -2.64
CA LYS A 161 -7.29 -16.44 -3.65
C LYS A 161 -7.49 -14.95 -3.93
N ILE A 162 -7.60 -14.13 -2.89
CA ILE A 162 -7.73 -12.67 -3.02
C ILE A 162 -6.52 -12.09 -3.74
N LYS A 163 -5.31 -12.47 -3.37
CA LYS A 163 -4.09 -12.01 -4.04
C LYS A 163 -4.12 -12.35 -5.53
N GLY A 164 -4.49 -13.58 -5.89
CA GLY A 164 -4.61 -14.00 -7.29
C GLY A 164 -5.63 -13.14 -8.07
N LEU A 165 -6.82 -12.94 -7.49
CA LEU A 165 -7.86 -12.10 -8.10
C LEU A 165 -7.43 -10.64 -8.25
N LEU A 166 -6.75 -10.05 -7.26
CA LEU A 166 -6.22 -8.69 -7.36
C LEU A 166 -5.14 -8.57 -8.44
N CYS A 167 -4.27 -9.56 -8.61
CA CYS A 167 -3.32 -9.60 -9.72
C CYS A 167 -4.04 -9.60 -11.07
N GLU A 168 -5.13 -10.37 -11.22
CA GLU A 168 -5.94 -10.37 -12.44
C GLU A 168 -6.66 -9.02 -12.65
N VAL A 169 -7.26 -8.44 -11.60
CA VAL A 169 -7.91 -7.12 -11.64
C VAL A 169 -6.94 -6.06 -12.14
N TYR A 170 -5.76 -5.95 -11.53
CA TYR A 170 -4.78 -4.94 -11.95
C TYR A 170 -4.18 -5.25 -13.32
N SER A 171 -4.01 -6.52 -13.70
CA SER A 171 -3.60 -6.88 -15.05
C SER A 171 -4.59 -6.36 -16.10
N LEU A 172 -5.89 -6.55 -15.89
CA LEU A 172 -6.93 -6.03 -16.79
C LEU A 172 -6.88 -4.50 -16.88
N ILE A 173 -6.82 -3.80 -15.74
CA ILE A 173 -6.79 -2.34 -15.67
C ILE A 173 -5.54 -1.79 -16.37
N LEU A 174 -4.37 -2.32 -16.05
CA LEU A 174 -3.09 -1.82 -16.57
C LEU A 174 -2.94 -2.10 -18.08
N CYS A 175 -3.43 -3.24 -18.58
CA CYS A 175 -3.44 -3.53 -20.01
C CYS A 175 -4.37 -2.59 -20.78
N GLU A 176 -5.60 -2.36 -20.28
CA GLU A 176 -6.58 -1.49 -20.93
C GLU A 176 -6.07 -0.04 -21.04
N HIS A 177 -5.43 0.46 -19.99
CA HIS A 177 -4.96 1.84 -19.90
C HIS A 177 -3.48 2.02 -20.25
N GLN A 178 -2.82 1.02 -20.88
CA GLN A 178 -1.40 1.05 -21.21
C GLN A 178 -0.98 2.33 -21.95
N LYS A 179 -1.80 2.81 -22.88
CA LYS A 179 -1.50 4.02 -23.68
C LYS A 179 -1.42 5.30 -22.85
N GLU A 180 -2.11 5.34 -21.72
CA GLU A 180 -2.09 6.48 -20.80
C GLU A 180 -0.76 6.50 -20.00
N PHE A 181 -0.20 5.32 -19.73
CA PHE A 181 1.04 5.16 -18.97
C PHE A 181 2.29 5.31 -19.83
N THR A 182 2.25 4.88 -21.10
CA THR A 182 3.41 4.94 -22.02
C THR A 182 3.79 6.36 -22.44
N LYS A 183 2.91 7.35 -22.27
CA LYS A 183 3.24 8.77 -22.47
C LYS A 183 4.05 9.36 -21.32
N PHE A 184 4.25 8.60 -20.25
CA PHE A 184 5.04 9.00 -19.11
C PHE A 184 6.52 8.77 -19.39
N ILE A 185 7.25 9.85 -19.68
CA ILE A 185 8.71 9.87 -19.55
C ILE A 185 8.97 10.28 -18.10
N PRO A 186 9.49 9.40 -17.24
CA PRO A 186 9.87 9.80 -15.89
C PRO A 186 10.85 10.97 -16.02
N SER A 187 10.47 12.13 -15.49
CA SER A 187 11.40 13.26 -15.40
C SER A 187 12.63 12.96 -14.54
N ASN A 188 12.67 11.77 -13.91
CA ASN A 188 13.64 11.38 -12.90
C ASN A 188 14.10 9.90 -13.03
N GLN A 189 14.34 9.40 -14.24
CA GLN A 189 14.84 8.03 -14.42
C GLN A 189 16.12 7.77 -13.59
N LEU A 190 17.03 8.75 -13.55
CA LEU A 190 18.24 8.67 -12.74
C LEU A 190 17.95 8.62 -11.22
N GLU A 191 16.92 9.32 -10.73
CA GLU A 191 16.51 9.25 -9.32
C GLU A 191 15.96 7.85 -8.96
N LEU A 192 15.25 7.22 -9.90
CA LEU A 192 14.74 5.86 -9.74
C LEU A 192 15.85 4.82 -9.72
N GLU A 193 16.77 4.87 -10.67
CA GLU A 193 17.93 3.98 -10.73
C GLU A 193 18.76 4.09 -9.44
N ARG A 194 18.96 5.31 -8.94
CA ARG A 194 19.61 5.53 -7.67
C ARG A 194 18.84 4.96 -6.48
N LEU A 195 17.52 5.12 -6.46
CA LEU A 195 16.70 4.51 -5.40
C LEU A 195 16.78 2.99 -5.43
N GLU A 196 16.73 2.38 -6.60
CA GLU A 196 16.89 0.92 -6.75
C GLU A 196 18.24 0.45 -6.20
N GLN A 197 19.31 1.15 -6.53
CA GLN A 197 20.64 0.85 -6.02
C GLN A 197 20.71 0.98 -4.49
N MET A 198 20.09 2.05 -3.92
CA MET A 198 20.01 2.24 -2.47
C MET A 198 19.24 1.11 -1.78
N LEU A 199 18.07 0.75 -2.31
CA LEU A 199 17.25 -0.32 -1.74
C LEU A 199 17.94 -1.68 -1.84
N ASN A 200 18.53 -2.00 -2.99
CA ASN A 200 19.31 -3.22 -3.15
C ASN A 200 20.48 -3.29 -2.16
N TYR A 201 21.21 -2.20 -2.00
CA TYR A 201 22.30 -2.13 -1.02
C TYR A 201 21.80 -2.36 0.41
N LEU A 202 20.71 -1.70 0.82
CA LEU A 202 20.11 -1.86 2.16
C LEU A 202 19.61 -3.28 2.40
N ASN A 203 18.96 -3.87 1.41
CA ASN A 203 18.38 -5.22 1.51
C ASN A 203 19.44 -6.33 1.52
N THR A 204 20.59 -6.10 0.89
CA THR A 204 21.70 -7.08 0.88
C THR A 204 22.63 -6.95 2.08
N HIS A 205 22.65 -5.78 2.74
CA HIS A 205 23.55 -5.50 3.86
C HIS A 205 22.80 -5.27 5.18
N PHE A 206 21.52 -5.65 5.29
CA PHE A 206 20.70 -5.34 6.47
C PHE A 206 21.24 -5.95 7.77
N GLU A 207 21.94 -7.06 7.73
CA GLU A 207 22.51 -7.75 8.89
C GLU A 207 23.69 -7.00 9.50
N SER A 208 24.33 -6.13 8.73
CA SER A 208 25.52 -5.37 9.15
C SER A 208 25.21 -3.91 9.46
N VAL A 209 26.21 -3.20 9.99
CA VAL A 209 26.11 -1.76 10.21
C VAL A 209 26.18 -1.05 8.86
N VAL A 210 25.09 -0.45 8.44
CA VAL A 210 25.02 0.35 7.21
C VAL A 210 25.32 1.81 7.53
N SER A 211 26.37 2.35 6.92
CA SER A 211 26.73 3.76 6.99
C SER A 211 25.96 4.57 5.91
N LEU A 212 25.42 5.72 6.29
CA LEU A 212 24.80 6.63 5.32
C LEU A 212 25.81 7.18 4.30
N GLN A 213 27.08 7.23 4.64
CA GLN A 213 28.13 7.64 3.72
C GLN A 213 28.34 6.56 2.65
N GLU A 214 28.49 5.31 3.03
CA GLU A 214 28.62 4.18 2.10
C GLU A 214 27.42 4.11 1.14
N LEU A 215 26.20 4.24 1.68
CA LEU A 215 25.00 4.27 0.85
C LEU A 215 24.99 5.43 -0.17
N ALA A 216 25.43 6.61 0.25
CA ALA A 216 25.53 7.79 -0.61
C ALA A 216 26.59 7.63 -1.71
N ASP A 217 27.72 7.02 -1.36
CA ASP A 217 28.83 6.73 -2.29
C ASP A 217 28.40 5.73 -3.38
N GLN A 218 27.57 4.71 -3.04
CA GLN A 218 27.03 3.75 -4.00
C GLN A 218 26.22 4.41 -5.14
N VAL A 219 25.59 5.55 -4.85
CA VAL A 219 24.73 6.25 -5.82
C VAL A 219 25.32 7.58 -6.30
N HIS A 220 26.58 7.82 -5.96
CA HIS A 220 27.32 9.05 -6.32
C HIS A 220 26.62 10.34 -5.90
N LEU A 221 26.13 10.38 -4.66
CA LEU A 221 25.44 11.54 -4.06
C LEU A 221 26.12 11.97 -2.75
N SER A 222 25.89 13.21 -2.32
CA SER A 222 26.18 13.56 -0.92
C SER A 222 25.15 12.92 0.00
N ARG A 223 25.51 12.74 1.29
CA ARG A 223 24.61 12.17 2.31
C ARG A 223 23.26 12.88 2.38
N GLU A 224 23.29 14.21 2.33
CA GLU A 224 22.10 15.05 2.43
C GLU A 224 21.16 14.83 1.22
N VAL A 225 21.75 14.77 0.02
CA VAL A 225 20.99 14.52 -1.22
C VAL A 225 20.45 13.10 -1.25
N CYS A 226 21.26 12.12 -0.84
CA CYS A 226 20.86 10.71 -0.72
C CYS A 226 19.65 10.56 0.23
N CYS A 227 19.75 11.08 1.46
CA CYS A 227 18.66 11.02 2.44
C CYS A 227 17.38 11.73 1.95
N ARG A 228 17.51 12.89 1.32
CA ARG A 228 16.37 13.64 0.77
C ARG A 228 15.72 12.89 -0.39
N LEU A 229 16.51 12.33 -1.30
CA LEU A 229 16.02 11.52 -2.41
C LEU A 229 15.28 10.28 -1.91
N PHE A 230 15.90 9.55 -0.99
CA PHE A 230 15.30 8.36 -0.40
C PHE A 230 13.95 8.67 0.25
N LYS A 231 13.90 9.71 1.10
CA LYS A 231 12.66 10.14 1.77
C LYS A 231 11.60 10.65 0.78
N LYS A 232 12.00 11.41 -0.24
CA LYS A 232 11.09 11.88 -1.31
C LYS A 232 10.42 10.72 -2.03
N MET A 233 11.18 9.66 -2.32
CA MET A 233 10.71 8.55 -3.15
C MET A 233 9.99 7.44 -2.36
N THR A 234 10.39 7.20 -1.11
CA THR A 234 9.85 6.11 -0.28
C THR A 234 8.88 6.58 0.80
N GLY A 235 8.84 7.89 1.10
CA GLY A 235 8.14 8.44 2.26
C GLY A 235 8.84 8.20 3.60
N LYS A 236 9.93 7.40 3.63
CA LYS A 236 10.63 6.96 4.85
C LYS A 236 12.05 7.49 4.91
N THR A 237 12.60 7.62 6.11
CA THR A 237 14.04 7.81 6.26
C THR A 237 14.77 6.50 5.96
N VAL A 238 16.05 6.57 5.56
CA VAL A 238 16.90 5.38 5.33
C VAL A 238 16.92 4.48 6.57
N THR A 239 17.13 5.07 7.76
CA THR A 239 17.13 4.33 9.03
C THR A 239 15.79 3.70 9.36
N GLY A 240 14.68 4.42 9.14
CA GLY A 240 13.33 3.90 9.35
C GLY A 240 13.00 2.74 8.42
N TYR A 241 13.40 2.84 7.15
CA TYR A 241 13.25 1.75 6.20
C TYR A 241 14.06 0.51 6.62
N LEU A 242 15.33 0.71 6.98
CA LEU A 242 16.21 -0.39 7.37
C LEU A 242 15.73 -1.07 8.68
N GLU A 243 15.24 -0.31 9.65
CA GLU A 243 14.66 -0.87 10.87
C GLU A 243 13.42 -1.72 10.56
N GLU A 244 12.52 -1.22 9.73
CA GLU A 244 11.33 -1.96 9.30
C GLU A 244 11.69 -3.23 8.52
N TYR A 245 12.65 -3.14 7.61
CA TYR A 245 13.13 -4.30 6.83
C TYR A 245 13.71 -5.38 7.76
N ARG A 246 14.56 -5.01 8.71
CA ARG A 246 15.14 -5.91 9.72
C ARG A 246 14.08 -6.59 10.59
N VAL A 247 13.06 -5.83 11.00
CA VAL A 247 11.93 -6.39 11.76
C VAL A 247 11.16 -7.39 10.91
N ASN A 248 10.93 -7.13 9.63
CA ASN A 248 10.29 -8.06 8.73
C ASN A 248 11.11 -9.36 8.56
N GLN A 249 12.43 -9.25 8.38
CA GLN A 249 13.33 -10.41 8.31
C GLN A 249 13.37 -11.23 9.62
N SER A 250 13.14 -10.58 10.77
CA SER A 250 13.10 -11.29 12.06
C SER A 250 11.86 -12.17 12.27
N LEU A 251 10.78 -11.99 11.50
CA LEU A 251 9.50 -12.66 11.75
C LEU A 251 9.60 -14.18 11.77
N SER A 252 10.29 -14.76 10.79
CA SER A 252 10.50 -16.21 10.72
C SER A 252 11.30 -16.74 11.92
N LEU A 253 12.29 -15.98 12.37
CA LEU A 253 13.12 -16.32 13.52
C LEU A 253 12.32 -16.26 14.82
N VAL A 254 11.49 -15.21 15.01
CA VAL A 254 10.59 -15.07 16.16
C VAL A 254 9.57 -16.21 16.17
N GLN A 255 8.99 -16.54 15.03
CA GLN A 255 7.98 -17.60 14.91
C GLN A 255 8.54 -18.99 15.18
N SER A 256 9.79 -19.25 14.80
CA SER A 256 10.45 -20.54 15.04
C SER A 256 10.65 -20.85 16.52
N SER A 257 10.70 -19.82 17.38
CA SER A 257 11.02 -19.93 18.82
C SER A 257 12.34 -20.65 19.12
N GLN A 258 13.26 -20.75 18.13
CA GLN A 258 14.52 -21.46 18.25
C GLN A 258 15.66 -20.56 18.78
N TYR A 259 15.49 -19.24 18.66
CA TYR A 259 16.53 -18.26 18.97
C TYR A 259 16.12 -17.34 20.11
N SER A 260 17.08 -16.95 20.94
CA SER A 260 16.85 -15.89 21.92
C SER A 260 16.70 -14.51 21.24
N MET A 261 16.06 -13.56 21.93
CA MET A 261 15.90 -12.20 21.40
C MET A 261 17.24 -11.50 21.12
N ILE A 262 18.30 -11.86 21.83
CA ILE A 262 19.67 -11.37 21.59
C ILE A 262 20.19 -11.91 20.26
N GLN A 263 20.05 -13.21 20.02
CA GLN A 263 20.48 -13.85 18.78
C GLN A 263 19.68 -13.30 17.57
N ILE A 264 18.37 -13.12 17.71
CA ILE A 264 17.53 -12.56 16.64
C ILE A 264 17.98 -11.12 16.32
N ALA A 265 18.22 -10.30 17.35
CA ALA A 265 18.72 -8.94 17.16
C ALA A 265 20.05 -8.91 16.39
N ASP A 266 20.99 -9.77 16.75
CA ASP A 266 22.30 -9.91 16.09
C ASP A 266 22.14 -10.37 14.64
N MET A 267 21.40 -11.45 14.39
CA MET A 267 21.15 -12.00 13.05
C MET A 267 20.41 -11.03 12.12
N THR A 268 19.69 -10.07 12.68
CA THR A 268 18.93 -9.07 11.91
C THR A 268 19.55 -7.67 11.94
N GLY A 269 20.80 -7.56 12.41
CA GLY A 269 21.59 -6.33 12.36
C GLY A 269 21.19 -5.24 13.36
N PHE A 270 20.41 -5.56 14.39
CA PHE A 270 20.15 -4.64 15.50
C PHE A 270 21.34 -4.59 16.47
N SER A 271 21.67 -3.40 16.95
CA SER A 271 22.79 -3.23 17.90
C SER A 271 22.56 -3.89 19.26
N ASN A 272 21.32 -4.20 19.62
CA ASN A 272 20.94 -4.93 20.82
C ASN A 272 19.46 -5.34 20.81
N ALA A 273 19.10 -6.29 21.71
CA ALA A 273 17.76 -6.80 21.84
C ALA A 273 16.71 -5.75 22.24
N SER A 274 17.09 -4.70 22.96
CA SER A 274 16.17 -3.63 23.38
C SER A 274 15.72 -2.78 22.19
N ARG A 275 16.63 -2.43 21.28
CA ARG A 275 16.30 -1.72 20.04
C ARG A 275 15.45 -2.58 19.11
N PHE A 276 15.78 -3.86 18.99
CA PHE A 276 14.96 -4.81 18.25
C PHE A 276 13.53 -4.88 18.81
N ALA A 277 13.38 -5.11 20.12
CA ALA A 277 12.06 -5.21 20.74
C ALA A 277 11.25 -3.91 20.62
N HIS A 278 11.91 -2.73 20.69
CA HIS A 278 11.25 -1.45 20.47
C HIS A 278 10.75 -1.29 19.03
N ALA A 279 11.61 -1.56 18.05
CA ALA A 279 11.24 -1.50 16.62
C ALA A 279 10.13 -2.49 16.27
N PHE A 280 10.21 -3.71 16.79
CA PHE A 280 9.20 -4.74 16.61
C PHE A 280 7.84 -4.32 17.20
N ARG A 281 7.84 -3.75 18.42
CA ARG A 281 6.60 -3.26 19.05
C ARG A 281 5.99 -2.11 18.27
N ASN A 282 6.80 -1.19 17.76
CA ASN A 282 6.31 -0.07 16.95
C ASN A 282 5.61 -0.57 15.66
N GLN A 283 6.08 -1.68 15.09
CA GLN A 283 5.54 -2.22 13.84
C GLN A 283 4.35 -3.16 14.06
N PHE A 284 4.39 -4.00 15.09
CA PHE A 284 3.38 -5.05 15.32
C PHE A 284 2.49 -4.83 16.55
N GLY A 285 2.66 -3.74 17.29
CA GLY A 285 1.85 -3.40 18.45
C GLY A 285 2.09 -4.26 19.70
N CYS A 286 2.96 -5.29 19.62
CA CYS A 286 3.28 -6.20 20.72
C CYS A 286 4.77 -6.52 20.78
N ASN A 287 5.25 -7.07 21.91
CA ASN A 287 6.63 -7.50 22.01
C ASN A 287 6.89 -8.78 21.19
N PRO A 288 8.14 -9.00 20.70
CA PRO A 288 8.47 -10.21 19.93
C PRO A 288 8.13 -11.51 20.67
N GLY A 289 8.34 -11.56 22.01
CA GLY A 289 8.01 -12.72 22.81
C GLY A 289 6.52 -13.02 22.94
N GLU A 290 5.67 -12.02 22.82
CA GLU A 290 4.21 -12.12 22.90
C GLU A 290 3.58 -12.45 21.54
N TYR A 291 4.27 -12.18 20.45
CA TYR A 291 3.76 -12.30 19.09
C TYR A 291 3.22 -13.71 18.76
N ASN A 292 3.95 -14.76 19.17
CA ASN A 292 3.53 -16.14 18.94
C ASN A 292 2.31 -16.56 19.77
N SER A 293 2.16 -16.04 20.98
CA SER A 293 1.02 -16.34 21.85
C SER A 293 -0.26 -15.65 21.36
N LEU A 294 -0.15 -14.41 20.88
CA LEU A 294 -1.28 -13.66 20.31
C LEU A 294 -1.80 -14.29 19.02
N LYS A 295 -0.91 -14.81 18.16
CA LYS A 295 -1.33 -15.55 16.95
C LYS A 295 -2.07 -16.86 17.26
N ARG A 296 -1.71 -17.57 18.34
CA ARG A 296 -2.38 -18.82 18.74
C ARG A 296 -3.77 -18.61 19.33
N GLN A 297 -4.09 -17.40 19.81
CA GLN A 297 -5.42 -17.06 20.35
C GLN A 297 -6.40 -16.60 19.26
N ASN A 298 -5.92 -16.29 18.05
CA ASN A 298 -6.74 -15.80 16.94
C ASN A 298 -6.91 -16.84 15.81
N VAL A 299 -6.54 -18.10 16.07
CA VAL A 299 -6.79 -19.29 15.25
C VAL A 299 -7.73 -20.21 16.04
#